data_4d57eba34ba18948d5b84cf60042244f
#
_entry.id   4d57eba34ba18948d5b84cf60042244f
#
_cell.length_a   1.000
_cell.length_b   1.000
_cell.length_c   1.000
_cell.angle_alpha   90.00
_cell.angle_beta   90.00
_cell.angle_gamma   90.00
#
_symmetry.space_group_name_H-M   'P 1'
#
loop_
_entity.id
_entity.type
_entity.pdbx_description
1 polymer ?
#
loop_
_entity_poly.entity_id
_entity_poly.type
_entity_poly.pdbx_seq_one_letter_code
_entity_poly.pdbx_strand_id
1 'polypeptide(L)'
;MNATLETALPFVHDLTPAQLVGLQANTATALGCDITFRDRLGEGGAGPELCLIPSGAFEMGAREEDRGFGELTPRHVAIDRPFALGRYCVTAEEFEGFMHEAGFVWPDHLVRAEGRQPVINVSRGDAETYLAWLSKKSGQRYRLPTEAEWEYAAKAGSVSRYFFGDRIGCGEANTGSFQLAGRGVQGWRRFLPFCAPMQQAVDVGLYPPNLWGLHDMHGNVWEFTGDPWIGPIDPLHRATQPGQWFVTKGGSWFESVWQSRSAARKPRMWDELDMNLGFRVLREIV
;
A
#
# COMPACT_ATOMS: atom_id res chain seq x y z
N MET A 1 -21.26 38.95 6.04
CA MET A 1 -20.41 38.28 5.05
C MET A 1 -19.24 37.67 5.77
N ASN A 2 -19.37 36.43 6.26
CA ASN A 2 -18.26 35.69 6.84
C ASN A 2 -17.62 34.91 5.69
N ALA A 3 -16.53 35.41 5.15
CA ALA A 3 -15.65 34.64 4.31
C ALA A 3 -15.00 33.56 5.21
N THR A 4 -15.49 32.35 5.12
CA THR A 4 -14.76 31.16 5.59
C THR A 4 -13.46 31.13 4.78
N LEU A 5 -12.35 31.48 5.41
CA LEU A 5 -11.03 31.19 4.88
C LEU A 5 -10.95 29.66 4.78
N GLU A 6 -11.17 29.11 3.59
CA GLU A 6 -10.75 27.74 3.28
C GLU A 6 -9.23 27.73 3.50
N THR A 7 -8.82 27.24 4.63
CA THR A 7 -7.40 27.00 4.90
C THR A 7 -6.92 25.99 3.86
N ALA A 8 -6.05 26.45 2.96
CA ALA A 8 -5.44 25.59 1.95
C ALA A 8 -4.80 24.37 2.65
N LEU A 9 -5.02 23.18 2.09
CA LEU A 9 -4.44 21.96 2.63
C LEU A 9 -2.92 22.07 2.66
N PRO A 10 -2.25 21.66 3.75
CA PRO A 10 -0.81 21.72 3.83
C PRO A 10 -0.16 20.76 2.83
N PHE A 11 0.90 21.19 2.18
CA PHE A 11 1.80 20.30 1.47
C PHE A 11 2.59 19.50 2.50
N VAL A 12 2.32 18.18 2.58
CA VAL A 12 2.91 17.34 3.64
C VAL A 12 4.42 17.19 3.52
N HIS A 13 5.00 17.39 2.34
CA HIS A 13 6.44 17.35 2.16
C HIS A 13 7.16 18.61 2.67
N ASP A 14 6.45 19.69 2.97
CA ASP A 14 6.99 20.89 3.61
C ASP A 14 7.01 20.78 5.14
N LEU A 15 6.39 19.73 5.68
CA LEU A 15 6.28 19.50 7.11
C LEU A 15 7.47 18.69 7.63
N THR A 16 7.96 19.08 8.80
CA THR A 16 8.95 18.27 9.52
C THR A 16 8.32 16.95 10.02
N PRO A 17 9.12 15.91 10.33
CA PRO A 17 8.60 14.65 10.89
C PRO A 17 7.71 14.88 12.14
N ALA A 18 8.08 15.78 13.02
CA ALA A 18 7.27 16.10 14.22
C ALA A 18 5.93 16.74 13.85
N GLN A 19 5.90 17.61 12.84
CA GLN A 19 4.66 18.23 12.34
C GLN A 19 3.76 17.21 11.64
N LEU A 20 4.33 16.24 10.90
CA LEU A 20 3.56 15.13 10.26
C LEU A 20 2.89 14.25 11.30
N VAL A 21 3.62 13.84 12.34
CA VAL A 21 3.06 13.09 13.47
C VAL A 21 2.00 13.93 14.20
N GLY A 22 2.27 15.21 14.41
CA GLY A 22 1.32 16.15 15.02
C GLY A 22 0.04 16.33 14.19
N LEU A 23 0.15 16.40 12.86
CA LEU A 23 -1.00 16.49 11.95
C LEU A 23 -1.91 15.25 12.09
N GLN A 24 -1.33 14.04 12.12
CA GLN A 24 -2.05 12.79 12.32
C GLN A 24 -2.75 12.78 13.70
N ALA A 25 -2.05 13.14 14.77
CA ALA A 25 -2.59 13.18 16.13
C ALA A 25 -3.72 14.21 16.28
N ASN A 26 -3.56 15.39 15.71
CA ASN A 26 -4.59 16.43 15.73
C ASN A 26 -5.83 16.01 14.95
N THR A 27 -5.65 15.33 13.82
CA THR A 27 -6.75 14.76 13.02
C THR A 27 -7.51 13.70 13.83
N ALA A 28 -6.79 12.80 14.52
CA ALA A 28 -7.40 11.78 15.38
C ALA A 28 -8.22 12.42 16.50
N THR A 29 -7.66 13.43 17.17
CA THR A 29 -8.35 14.19 18.23
C THR A 29 -9.62 14.86 17.70
N ALA A 30 -9.54 15.52 16.54
CA ALA A 30 -10.69 16.20 15.93
C ALA A 30 -11.82 15.23 15.52
N LEU A 31 -11.48 14.01 15.16
CA LEU A 31 -12.42 12.96 14.79
C LEU A 31 -12.88 12.10 15.97
N GLY A 32 -12.30 12.27 17.16
CA GLY A 32 -12.60 11.49 18.35
C GLY A 32 -12.25 9.99 18.21
N CYS A 33 -11.18 9.68 17.48
CA CYS A 33 -10.70 8.31 17.27
C CYS A 33 -9.22 8.18 17.62
N ASP A 34 -8.73 6.93 17.70
CA ASP A 34 -7.32 6.65 17.86
C ASP A 34 -6.56 6.80 16.52
N ILE A 35 -5.25 7.04 16.57
CA ILE A 35 -4.37 7.05 15.40
C ILE A 35 -4.34 5.67 14.74
N THR A 36 -4.37 4.61 15.56
CA THR A 36 -4.43 3.23 15.13
C THR A 36 -5.59 2.54 15.81
N PHE A 37 -6.44 1.88 15.03
CA PHE A 37 -7.65 1.25 15.56
C PHE A 37 -8.11 0.06 14.70
N ARG A 38 -9.08 -0.68 15.21
CA ARG A 38 -9.78 -1.77 14.50
C ARG A 38 -11.28 -1.56 14.62
N ASP A 39 -12.02 -1.72 13.55
CA ASP A 39 -13.47 -1.78 13.62
C ASP A 39 -13.93 -3.15 14.17
N ARG A 40 -15.03 -3.16 14.89
CA ARG A 40 -15.65 -4.40 15.37
C ARG A 40 -16.41 -5.08 14.24
N LEU A 41 -16.32 -6.40 14.15
CA LEU A 41 -17.02 -7.23 13.17
C LEU A 41 -18.14 -8.04 13.86
N GLY A 42 -19.35 -7.46 13.93
CA GLY A 42 -20.48 -8.17 14.54
C GLY A 42 -20.24 -8.62 15.99
N GLU A 43 -20.60 -9.87 16.32
CA GLU A 43 -20.64 -10.39 17.70
C GLU A 43 -19.28 -10.81 18.26
N GLY A 44 -18.17 -10.21 17.89
CA GLY A 44 -16.91 -10.44 18.60
C GLY A 44 -15.65 -10.54 17.77
N GLY A 45 -15.72 -10.29 16.47
CA GLY A 45 -14.52 -10.19 15.62
C GLY A 45 -13.94 -8.77 15.61
N ALA A 46 -12.68 -8.66 15.23
CA ALA A 46 -12.01 -7.40 14.92
C ALA A 46 -11.57 -7.40 13.46
N GLY A 47 -11.77 -6.28 12.77
CA GLY A 47 -11.30 -6.06 11.42
C GLY A 47 -9.78 -5.86 11.34
N PRO A 48 -9.24 -5.63 10.15
CA PRO A 48 -7.85 -5.27 9.95
C PRO A 48 -7.46 -4.06 10.80
N GLU A 49 -6.20 -4.01 11.22
CA GLU A 49 -5.65 -2.85 11.91
C GLU A 49 -5.47 -1.69 10.92
N LEU A 50 -5.96 -0.52 11.30
CA LEU A 50 -6.01 0.68 10.48
C LEU A 50 -5.14 1.78 11.06
N CYS A 51 -4.47 2.56 10.20
CA CYS A 51 -3.83 3.82 10.56
C CYS A 51 -4.65 4.97 9.97
N LEU A 52 -4.95 5.98 10.78
CA LEU A 52 -5.58 7.21 10.33
C LEU A 52 -4.59 8.01 9.49
N ILE A 53 -5.01 8.41 8.30
CA ILE A 53 -4.22 9.22 7.37
C ILE A 53 -4.87 10.61 7.28
N PRO A 54 -4.16 11.68 7.63
CA PRO A 54 -4.70 13.03 7.61
C PRO A 54 -4.91 13.55 6.18
N SER A 55 -5.79 14.53 6.00
CA SER A 55 -5.89 15.29 4.77
C SER A 55 -4.64 16.13 4.52
N GLY A 56 -4.34 16.44 3.25
CA GLY A 56 -3.19 17.24 2.87
C GLY A 56 -2.97 17.23 1.36
N ALA A 57 -1.93 17.88 0.89
CA ALA A 57 -1.53 17.88 -0.50
C ALA A 57 -0.10 17.31 -0.65
N PHE A 58 0.20 16.72 -1.80
CA PHE A 58 1.51 16.17 -2.08
C PHE A 58 1.83 16.21 -3.58
N GLU A 59 3.08 15.95 -3.91
CA GLU A 59 3.51 15.73 -5.28
C GLU A 59 3.45 14.24 -5.60
N MET A 60 2.50 13.86 -6.47
CA MET A 60 2.32 12.49 -6.94
C MET A 60 3.12 12.24 -8.21
N GLY A 61 3.75 11.08 -8.31
CA GLY A 61 4.51 10.68 -9.50
C GLY A 61 6.02 10.63 -9.26
N ALA A 62 6.77 10.29 -10.32
CA ALA A 62 8.21 10.15 -10.29
C ALA A 62 8.90 11.34 -10.93
N ARG A 63 10.05 11.78 -10.37
CA ARG A 63 10.95 12.72 -11.03
C ARG A 63 11.38 12.17 -12.38
N GLU A 64 11.78 13.05 -13.30
CA GLU A 64 12.12 12.65 -14.66
C GLU A 64 13.25 11.61 -14.70
N GLU A 65 14.29 11.82 -13.90
CA GLU A 65 15.44 10.89 -13.78
C GLU A 65 15.08 9.53 -13.15
N ASP A 66 13.94 9.46 -12.46
CA ASP A 66 13.47 8.27 -11.74
C ASP A 66 12.29 7.59 -12.42
N ARG A 67 11.77 8.17 -13.51
CA ARG A 67 10.54 7.70 -14.14
C ARG A 67 10.72 6.38 -14.87
N GLY A 68 10.00 5.36 -14.41
CA GLY A 68 9.91 4.06 -15.04
C GLY A 68 8.76 3.95 -16.04
N PHE A 69 8.59 2.74 -16.60
CA PHE A 69 7.53 2.46 -17.56
C PHE A 69 6.14 2.71 -16.96
N GLY A 70 5.35 3.52 -17.65
CA GLY A 70 3.96 3.83 -17.26
C GLY A 70 3.80 4.73 -16.04
N GLU A 71 4.89 5.20 -15.44
CA GLU A 71 4.83 6.12 -14.30
C GLU A 71 4.44 7.53 -14.71
N LEU A 72 3.75 8.22 -13.79
CA LEU A 72 3.24 9.56 -14.02
C LEU A 72 4.34 10.60 -13.81
N THR A 73 4.26 11.71 -14.56
CA THR A 73 5.02 12.92 -14.26
C THR A 73 4.56 13.52 -12.94
N PRO A 74 5.44 14.23 -12.20
CA PRO A 74 5.06 14.89 -10.96
C PRO A 74 3.87 15.82 -11.16
N ARG A 75 2.89 15.74 -10.26
CA ARG A 75 1.73 16.61 -10.22
C ARG A 75 1.25 16.83 -8.80
N HIS A 76 0.73 18.00 -8.52
CA HIS A 76 0.11 18.27 -7.23
C HIS A 76 -1.25 17.58 -7.12
N VAL A 77 -1.46 16.86 -6.03
CA VAL A 77 -2.70 16.17 -5.71
C VAL A 77 -3.11 16.52 -4.29
N ALA A 78 -4.39 16.85 -4.12
CA ALA A 78 -5.01 17.08 -2.82
C ALA A 78 -5.73 15.81 -2.36
N ILE A 79 -5.56 15.47 -1.10
CA ILE A 79 -6.34 14.49 -0.35
C ILE A 79 -7.25 15.29 0.58
N ASP A 80 -8.45 15.58 0.11
CA ASP A 80 -9.34 16.56 0.74
C ASP A 80 -9.93 16.08 2.07
N ARG A 81 -10.00 14.76 2.28
CA ARG A 81 -10.58 14.17 3.49
C ARG A 81 -9.62 13.17 4.10
N PRO A 82 -9.55 13.11 5.43
CA PRO A 82 -8.83 12.04 6.10
C PRO A 82 -9.50 10.69 5.80
N PHE A 83 -8.71 9.63 5.82
CA PHE A 83 -9.18 8.25 5.66
C PHE A 83 -8.39 7.33 6.60
N ALA A 84 -8.80 6.09 6.76
CA ALA A 84 -7.99 5.11 7.45
C ALA A 84 -7.53 4.03 6.46
N LEU A 85 -6.24 3.72 6.50
CA LEU A 85 -5.62 2.73 5.62
C LEU A 85 -5.17 1.53 6.45
N GLY A 86 -5.34 0.33 5.91
CA GLY A 86 -4.82 -0.89 6.54
C GLY A 86 -3.35 -0.70 6.90
N ARG A 87 -3.01 -0.90 8.19
CA ARG A 87 -1.64 -0.82 8.66
C ARG A 87 -0.72 -1.77 7.90
N TYR A 88 -1.30 -2.90 7.47
CA TYR A 88 -0.71 -3.97 6.68
C TYR A 88 -1.55 -4.28 5.45
N CYS A 89 -0.99 -5.03 4.50
CA CYS A 89 -1.81 -5.79 3.56
C CYS A 89 -2.75 -6.71 4.33
N VAL A 90 -3.92 -7.02 3.77
CA VAL A 90 -4.80 -8.05 4.34
C VAL A 90 -4.02 -9.35 4.46
N THR A 91 -4.03 -9.94 5.65
CA THR A 91 -3.32 -11.18 5.94
C THR A 91 -4.17 -12.41 5.61
N ALA A 92 -3.51 -13.56 5.48
CA ALA A 92 -4.21 -14.83 5.27
C ALA A 92 -5.22 -15.10 6.41
N GLU A 93 -4.81 -14.89 7.67
CA GLU A 93 -5.70 -15.07 8.83
C GLU A 93 -6.91 -14.12 8.84
N GLU A 94 -6.75 -12.88 8.38
CA GLU A 94 -7.87 -11.92 8.25
C GLU A 94 -8.81 -12.32 7.11
N PHE A 95 -8.29 -12.93 6.06
CA PHE A 95 -9.07 -13.40 4.91
C PHE A 95 -9.84 -14.70 5.19
N GLU A 96 -9.34 -15.56 6.09
CA GLU A 96 -9.98 -16.82 6.48
C GLU A 96 -11.40 -16.64 7.01
N GLY A 97 -11.63 -15.61 7.84
CA GLY A 97 -12.96 -15.31 8.36
C GLY A 97 -13.98 -15.04 7.24
N PHE A 98 -13.56 -14.32 6.20
CA PHE A 98 -14.37 -14.10 5.00
C PHE A 98 -14.58 -15.39 4.21
N MET A 99 -13.54 -16.20 4.02
CA MET A 99 -13.63 -17.46 3.27
C MET A 99 -14.70 -18.37 3.83
N HIS A 100 -14.72 -18.54 5.16
CA HIS A 100 -15.72 -19.39 5.84
C HIS A 100 -17.16 -18.91 5.64
N GLU A 101 -17.39 -17.60 5.71
CA GLU A 101 -18.75 -17.05 5.60
C GLU A 101 -19.23 -16.87 4.17
N ALA A 102 -18.35 -16.51 3.26
CA ALA A 102 -18.67 -16.28 1.86
C ALA A 102 -18.66 -17.56 1.01
N GLY A 103 -18.20 -18.68 1.57
CA GLY A 103 -18.01 -19.92 0.82
C GLY A 103 -16.89 -19.82 -0.22
N PHE A 104 -15.91 -18.95 0.01
CA PHE A 104 -14.78 -18.82 -0.90
C PHE A 104 -13.92 -20.07 -0.86
N VAL A 105 -13.68 -20.66 -2.04
CA VAL A 105 -12.86 -21.86 -2.19
C VAL A 105 -11.56 -21.48 -2.89
N TRP A 106 -10.45 -21.67 -2.20
CA TRP A 106 -9.12 -21.47 -2.79
C TRP A 106 -8.84 -22.57 -3.81
N PRO A 107 -8.34 -22.21 -5.00
CA PRO A 107 -7.93 -23.24 -5.99
C PRO A 107 -6.78 -24.09 -5.45
N ASP A 108 -6.94 -25.42 -5.45
CA ASP A 108 -5.98 -26.36 -4.82
C ASP A 108 -4.57 -26.33 -5.43
N HIS A 109 -4.45 -25.86 -6.67
CA HIS A 109 -3.17 -25.80 -7.38
C HIS A 109 -2.39 -24.51 -7.11
N LEU A 110 -2.96 -23.55 -6.37
CA LEU A 110 -2.31 -22.28 -6.03
C LEU A 110 -1.70 -22.33 -4.64
N VAL A 111 -0.54 -21.68 -4.52
CA VAL A 111 0.10 -21.48 -3.23
C VAL A 111 -0.79 -20.59 -2.34
N ARG A 112 -1.00 -21.00 -1.11
CA ARG A 112 -1.71 -20.22 -0.08
C ARG A 112 -0.72 -19.51 0.81
N ALA A 113 -1.06 -18.29 1.19
CA ALA A 113 -0.41 -17.64 2.32
C ALA A 113 -0.95 -18.22 3.63
N GLU A 114 -0.18 -18.13 4.69
CA GLU A 114 -0.55 -18.61 6.02
C GLU A 114 -0.36 -17.53 7.09
N GLY A 115 -1.21 -17.57 8.11
CA GLY A 115 -1.08 -16.70 9.28
C GLY A 115 -1.02 -15.22 8.92
N ARG A 116 0.08 -14.57 9.30
CA ARG A 116 0.29 -13.14 9.08
C ARG A 116 0.93 -12.78 7.74
N GLN A 117 1.14 -13.72 6.85
CA GLN A 117 1.57 -13.40 5.49
C GLN A 117 0.45 -12.62 4.76
N PRO A 118 0.79 -11.70 3.83
CA PRO A 118 -0.22 -11.08 2.96
C PRO A 118 -1.01 -12.15 2.21
N VAL A 119 -2.33 -11.99 2.11
CA VAL A 119 -3.12 -12.83 1.22
C VAL A 119 -2.65 -12.64 -0.22
N ILE A 120 -2.39 -13.74 -0.91
CA ILE A 120 -1.89 -13.80 -2.29
C ILE A 120 -2.76 -14.72 -3.14
N ASN A 121 -2.56 -14.71 -4.45
CA ASN A 121 -3.37 -15.50 -5.37
C ASN A 121 -4.89 -15.22 -5.20
N VAL A 122 -5.22 -13.98 -4.95
CA VAL A 122 -6.57 -13.43 -4.94
C VAL A 122 -6.69 -12.40 -6.06
N SER A 123 -7.80 -12.44 -6.77
CA SER A 123 -8.09 -11.47 -7.82
C SER A 123 -8.55 -10.13 -7.22
N ARG A 124 -8.59 -9.10 -8.04
CA ARG A 124 -9.22 -7.83 -7.63
C ARG A 124 -10.70 -8.02 -7.31
N GLY A 125 -11.40 -8.88 -8.05
CA GLY A 125 -12.81 -9.23 -7.77
C GLY A 125 -12.99 -9.88 -6.39
N ASP A 126 -12.05 -10.76 -5.97
CA ASP A 126 -12.05 -11.35 -4.63
C ASP A 126 -11.80 -10.30 -3.55
N ALA A 127 -10.85 -9.38 -3.80
CA ALA A 127 -10.59 -8.26 -2.92
C ALA A 127 -11.82 -7.36 -2.74
N GLU A 128 -12.53 -7.01 -3.81
CA GLU A 128 -13.77 -6.23 -3.76
C GLU A 128 -14.89 -6.97 -2.99
N THR A 129 -14.99 -8.28 -3.17
CA THR A 129 -15.96 -9.12 -2.45
C THR A 129 -15.64 -9.16 -0.94
N TYR A 130 -14.37 -9.31 -0.59
CA TYR A 130 -13.90 -9.20 0.80
C TYR A 130 -14.26 -7.82 1.42
N LEU A 131 -14.00 -6.73 0.70
CA LEU A 131 -14.27 -5.36 1.16
C LEU A 131 -15.78 -5.10 1.34
N ALA A 132 -16.62 -5.66 0.47
CA ALA A 132 -18.08 -5.60 0.63
C ALA A 132 -18.54 -6.39 1.86
N TRP A 133 -17.98 -7.59 2.09
CA TRP A 133 -18.22 -8.38 3.30
C TRP A 133 -17.78 -7.61 4.56
N LEU A 134 -16.56 -7.07 4.56
CA LEU A 134 -16.01 -6.30 5.67
C LEU A 134 -16.86 -5.06 5.98
N SER A 135 -17.33 -4.36 4.94
CA SER A 135 -18.23 -3.21 5.09
C SER A 135 -19.54 -3.60 5.74
N LYS A 136 -20.14 -4.71 5.32
CA LYS A 136 -21.39 -5.23 5.90
C LYS A 136 -21.22 -5.63 7.36
N LYS A 137 -20.09 -6.28 7.70
CA LYS A 137 -19.81 -6.77 9.06
C LYS A 137 -19.50 -5.66 10.05
N SER A 138 -18.78 -4.64 9.63
CA SER A 138 -18.38 -3.52 10.48
C SER A 138 -19.40 -2.38 10.52
N GLY A 139 -20.31 -2.31 9.55
CA GLY A 139 -21.17 -1.15 9.34
C GLY A 139 -20.43 0.09 8.86
N GLN A 140 -19.17 -0.06 8.41
CA GLN A 140 -18.32 1.00 7.89
C GLN A 140 -18.11 0.84 6.37
N ARG A 141 -17.65 1.89 5.70
CA ARG A 141 -17.39 1.82 4.25
C ARG A 141 -15.93 1.47 4.00
N TYR A 142 -15.71 0.29 3.42
CA TYR A 142 -14.40 -0.19 3.01
C TYR A 142 -14.33 -0.29 1.48
N ARG A 143 -13.18 0.08 0.93
CA ARG A 143 -12.85 -0.02 -0.50
C ARG A 143 -11.34 -0.19 -0.68
N LEU A 144 -10.89 -0.43 -1.91
CA LEU A 144 -9.50 -0.28 -2.28
C LEU A 144 -9.11 1.22 -2.22
N PRO A 145 -7.88 1.55 -1.83
CA PRO A 145 -7.36 2.92 -1.96
C PRO A 145 -7.27 3.31 -3.44
N THR A 146 -7.49 4.57 -3.76
CA THR A 146 -7.07 5.10 -5.05
C THR A 146 -5.54 5.09 -5.15
N GLU A 147 -5.01 5.16 -6.37
CA GLU A 147 -3.56 5.26 -6.58
C GLU A 147 -2.97 6.47 -5.85
N ALA A 148 -3.70 7.59 -5.86
CA ALA A 148 -3.27 8.81 -5.18
C ALA A 148 -3.27 8.67 -3.65
N GLU A 149 -4.31 8.08 -3.06
CA GLU A 149 -4.38 7.81 -1.62
C GLU A 149 -3.27 6.84 -1.17
N TRP A 150 -3.03 5.80 -1.98
CA TRP A 150 -1.97 4.84 -1.71
C TRP A 150 -0.59 5.51 -1.72
N GLU A 151 -0.27 6.28 -2.78
CA GLU A 151 1.04 6.95 -2.91
C GLU A 151 1.24 8.04 -1.86
N TYR A 152 0.20 8.82 -1.55
CA TYR A 152 0.21 9.79 -0.47
C TYR A 152 0.56 9.14 0.86
N ALA A 153 -0.13 8.06 1.19
CA ALA A 153 0.07 7.31 2.42
C ALA A 153 1.46 6.65 2.48
N ALA A 154 1.96 6.11 1.36
CA ALA A 154 3.28 5.50 1.27
C ALA A 154 4.39 6.52 1.50
N LYS A 155 4.29 7.70 0.87
CA LYS A 155 5.26 8.79 1.04
C LYS A 155 5.29 9.35 2.45
N ALA A 156 4.16 9.52 3.10
CA ALA A 156 4.05 10.09 4.45
C ALA A 156 4.93 11.34 4.63
N GLY A 157 4.89 12.27 3.65
CA GLY A 157 5.68 13.49 3.60
C GLY A 157 7.08 13.35 2.96
N SER A 158 7.55 12.15 2.66
CA SER A 158 8.83 11.96 1.97
C SER A 158 8.76 12.39 0.50
N VAL A 159 9.84 13.02 0.02
CA VAL A 159 10.06 13.36 -1.40
C VAL A 159 11.03 12.39 -2.08
N SER A 160 11.59 11.45 -1.34
CA SER A 160 12.54 10.45 -1.85
C SER A 160 11.82 9.29 -2.55
N ARG A 161 12.59 8.39 -3.17
CA ARG A 161 12.08 7.20 -3.87
C ARG A 161 11.26 6.30 -2.98
N TYR A 162 11.68 6.17 -1.72
CA TYR A 162 11.05 5.39 -0.66
C TYR A 162 10.82 6.30 0.55
N PHE A 163 9.95 5.95 1.47
CA PHE A 163 9.71 6.83 2.63
C PHE A 163 10.94 7.00 3.54
N PHE A 164 11.88 6.07 3.51
CA PHE A 164 13.11 6.08 4.30
C PHE A 164 14.33 6.63 3.54
N GLY A 165 14.19 7.05 2.27
CA GLY A 165 15.27 7.62 1.47
C GLY A 165 15.31 7.12 0.02
N ASP A 166 16.45 7.27 -0.65
CA ASP A 166 16.60 6.95 -2.08
C ASP A 166 17.15 5.53 -2.34
N ARG A 167 17.33 4.72 -1.31
CA ARG A 167 17.90 3.37 -1.41
C ARG A 167 17.20 2.43 -0.44
N ILE A 168 17.07 1.17 -0.83
CA ILE A 168 16.63 0.07 0.03
C ILE A 168 17.84 -0.77 0.41
N GLY A 169 18.08 -0.91 1.70
CA GLY A 169 19.03 -1.86 2.28
C GLY A 169 18.35 -3.10 2.86
N CYS A 170 19.16 -4.00 3.39
CA CYS A 170 18.61 -5.13 4.14
C CYS A 170 17.99 -4.64 5.46
N GLY A 171 16.78 -5.04 5.73
CA GLY A 171 16.04 -4.65 6.95
C GLY A 171 15.09 -3.49 6.76
N GLU A 172 14.92 -2.97 5.55
CA GLU A 172 13.99 -1.89 5.22
C GLU A 172 12.77 -2.38 4.44
N ALA A 173 12.93 -3.42 3.60
CA ALA A 173 11.83 -3.99 2.81
C ALA A 173 12.16 -5.40 2.29
N ASN A 174 11.12 -6.17 1.98
CA ASN A 174 11.23 -7.46 1.30
C ASN A 174 11.15 -7.27 -0.22
N THR A 175 12.30 -7.30 -0.89
CA THR A 175 12.41 -7.12 -2.35
C THR A 175 13.30 -8.19 -2.98
N GLY A 176 13.16 -8.44 -4.26
CA GLY A 176 13.95 -9.45 -5.00
C GLY A 176 15.44 -9.09 -5.15
N SER A 177 15.82 -7.84 -4.91
CA SER A 177 17.21 -7.40 -4.90
C SER A 177 17.39 -6.22 -3.96
N PHE A 178 18.59 -6.05 -3.41
CA PHE A 178 18.95 -4.87 -2.64
C PHE A 178 19.88 -3.97 -3.44
N GLN A 179 19.69 -2.67 -3.35
CA GLN A 179 20.74 -1.75 -3.73
C GLN A 179 21.78 -1.76 -2.59
N LEU A 180 22.79 -2.58 -2.74
CA LEU A 180 23.97 -2.44 -1.91
C LEU A 180 24.41 -0.99 -1.96
N ALA A 181 24.48 -0.33 -0.81
CA ALA A 181 24.91 1.06 -0.69
C ALA A 181 26.11 1.29 -1.57
N GLY A 182 26.02 2.31 -2.46
CA GLY A 182 27.00 2.51 -3.51
C GLY A 182 28.42 2.54 -2.97
N ARG A 183 29.34 1.97 -3.74
CA ARG A 183 30.81 2.00 -3.67
C ARG A 183 31.51 1.99 -2.30
N GLY A 184 30.81 1.93 -1.17
CA GLY A 184 31.38 2.04 0.17
C GLY A 184 31.21 0.82 1.05
N VAL A 185 30.41 -0.19 0.68
CA VAL A 185 30.35 -1.44 1.43
C VAL A 185 31.50 -2.32 0.94
N GLN A 186 32.72 -1.92 1.28
CA GLN A 186 33.88 -2.78 1.15
C GLN A 186 33.86 -3.81 2.27
N GLY A 187 34.11 -5.09 1.93
CA GLY A 187 34.41 -6.13 2.86
C GLY A 187 33.29 -7.15 3.09
N TRP A 188 33.40 -7.85 4.19
CA TRP A 188 32.65 -9.02 4.61
C TRP A 188 31.13 -8.84 4.77
N ARG A 189 30.61 -7.58 4.91
CA ARG A 189 29.18 -7.29 5.07
C ARG A 189 28.31 -7.75 3.91
N ARG A 190 28.84 -7.83 2.68
CA ARG A 190 28.12 -8.38 1.51
C ARG A 190 27.84 -9.88 1.60
N PHE A 191 28.44 -10.57 2.56
CA PHE A 191 28.27 -12.01 2.79
C PHE A 191 27.38 -12.31 4.00
N LEU A 192 26.73 -11.32 4.60
CA LEU A 192 25.85 -11.54 5.73
C LEU A 192 24.56 -12.23 5.25
N PRO A 193 24.22 -13.41 5.80
CA PRO A 193 23.06 -14.21 5.32
C PRO A 193 21.71 -13.51 5.49
N PHE A 194 21.61 -12.54 6.39
CA PHE A 194 20.38 -11.75 6.61
C PHE A 194 20.18 -10.63 5.57
N CYS A 195 21.06 -10.48 4.62
CA CYS A 195 20.91 -9.59 3.47
C CYS A 195 20.50 -10.32 2.18
N ALA A 196 20.16 -11.60 2.25
CA ALA A 196 19.65 -12.33 1.11
C ALA A 196 18.15 -12.02 0.90
N PRO A 197 17.69 -11.85 -0.35
CA PRO A 197 16.26 -11.75 -0.65
C PRO A 197 15.52 -12.98 -0.11
N MET A 198 14.34 -12.78 0.49
CA MET A 198 13.57 -13.87 1.11
C MET A 198 12.94 -14.82 0.08
N GLN A 199 12.85 -14.41 -1.20
CA GLN A 199 12.32 -15.19 -2.31
C GLN A 199 10.86 -15.67 -2.14
N GLN A 200 10.12 -15.04 -1.24
CA GLN A 200 8.70 -15.27 -0.98
C GLN A 200 8.11 -14.10 -0.20
N ALA A 201 6.78 -14.02 -0.15
CA ALA A 201 6.10 -13.13 0.78
C ALA A 201 6.41 -13.55 2.23
N VAL A 202 6.57 -12.58 3.11
CA VAL A 202 6.84 -12.78 4.54
C VAL A 202 5.73 -12.18 5.39
N ASP A 203 5.69 -12.50 6.67
CA ASP A 203 4.74 -11.92 7.61
C ASP A 203 4.77 -10.40 7.53
N VAL A 204 3.60 -9.78 7.57
CA VAL A 204 3.48 -8.33 7.56
C VAL A 204 4.08 -7.71 8.81
N GLY A 205 4.67 -6.52 8.66
CA GLY A 205 5.19 -5.75 9.78
C GLY A 205 6.59 -6.18 10.27
N LEU A 206 7.31 -7.00 9.51
CA LEU A 206 8.69 -7.34 9.83
C LEU A 206 9.66 -6.18 9.61
N TYR A 207 9.28 -5.24 8.76
CA TYR A 207 10.08 -4.06 8.42
C TYR A 207 9.52 -2.80 9.07
N PRO A 208 10.35 -1.76 9.29
CA PRO A 208 9.91 -0.54 9.95
C PRO A 208 8.75 0.15 9.21
N PRO A 209 7.80 0.77 9.95
CA PRO A 209 6.72 1.53 9.36
C PRO A 209 7.20 2.91 8.92
N ASN A 210 6.41 3.56 8.06
CA ASN A 210 6.57 4.98 7.78
C ASN A 210 6.04 5.87 8.94
N LEU A 211 6.14 7.19 8.79
CA LEU A 211 5.76 8.14 9.84
C LEU A 211 4.27 8.08 10.24
N TRP A 212 3.40 7.52 9.40
CA TRP A 212 1.99 7.33 9.70
C TRP A 212 1.64 5.89 10.17
N GLY A 213 2.66 5.08 10.47
CA GLY A 213 2.51 3.76 11.04
C GLY A 213 2.23 2.65 10.03
N LEU A 214 2.33 2.91 8.73
CA LEU A 214 2.08 1.92 7.67
C LEU A 214 3.32 1.09 7.38
N HIS A 215 3.16 -0.23 7.39
CA HIS A 215 4.22 -1.18 7.08
C HIS A 215 4.13 -1.68 5.64
N ASP A 216 5.24 -2.19 5.14
CA ASP A 216 5.37 -2.91 3.87
C ASP A 216 4.90 -2.12 2.64
N MET A 217 4.98 -0.77 2.70
CA MET A 217 4.63 0.10 1.57
C MET A 217 5.64 -0.03 0.41
N HIS A 218 6.74 -0.74 0.62
CA HIS A 218 7.80 -1.00 -0.36
C HIS A 218 8.17 -2.48 -0.33
N GLY A 219 7.80 -3.25 -1.36
CA GLY A 219 8.07 -4.68 -1.44
C GLY A 219 6.99 -5.55 -0.79
N ASN A 220 7.34 -6.74 -0.44
CA ASN A 220 6.51 -7.85 0.01
C ASN A 220 5.55 -8.32 -1.09
N VAL A 221 4.41 -7.67 -1.30
CA VAL A 221 3.50 -7.96 -2.42
C VAL A 221 3.03 -6.68 -3.10
N TRP A 222 2.76 -6.73 -4.41
CA TRP A 222 2.00 -5.70 -5.09
C TRP A 222 0.61 -5.57 -4.49
N GLU A 223 0.09 -4.35 -4.47
CA GLU A 223 -1.22 -4.07 -3.89
C GLU A 223 -2.17 -3.49 -4.95
N PHE A 224 -3.35 -4.10 -5.11
CA PHE A 224 -4.40 -3.53 -5.95
C PHE A 224 -4.85 -2.17 -5.44
N THR A 225 -5.10 -1.25 -6.40
CA THR A 225 -5.79 0.02 -6.15
C THR A 225 -7.16 0.05 -6.81
N GLY A 226 -7.96 1.07 -6.50
CA GLY A 226 -9.27 1.29 -7.10
C GLY A 226 -9.23 1.78 -8.55
N ASP A 227 -8.08 2.31 -9.01
CA ASP A 227 -8.00 3.02 -10.28
C ASP A 227 -7.76 2.08 -11.46
N PRO A 228 -8.45 2.33 -12.59
CA PRO A 228 -8.13 1.66 -13.84
C PRO A 228 -6.75 2.09 -14.34
N TRP A 229 -6.08 1.20 -15.04
CA TRP A 229 -4.82 1.53 -15.68
C TRP A 229 -5.02 2.45 -16.88
N ILE A 230 -4.40 3.61 -16.84
CA ILE A 230 -4.30 4.53 -17.97
C ILE A 230 -2.83 4.68 -18.31
N GLY A 231 -2.40 4.11 -19.43
CA GLY A 231 -1.01 4.13 -19.86
C GLY A 231 -0.69 3.02 -20.85
N PRO A 232 0.57 2.94 -21.28
CA PRO A 232 1.01 1.88 -22.17
C PRO A 232 0.91 0.52 -21.47
N ILE A 233 0.51 -0.49 -22.23
CA ILE A 233 0.54 -1.90 -21.80
C ILE A 233 1.57 -2.60 -22.66
N ASP A 234 2.36 -3.50 -22.08
CA ASP A 234 3.32 -4.29 -22.83
C ASP A 234 2.62 -4.99 -24.00
N PRO A 235 3.16 -4.92 -25.23
CA PRO A 235 2.59 -5.55 -26.40
C PRO A 235 2.28 -7.05 -26.24
N LEU A 236 3.02 -7.76 -25.37
CA LEU A 236 2.77 -9.17 -25.05
C LEU A 236 1.45 -9.39 -24.29
N HIS A 237 0.91 -8.34 -23.64
CA HIS A 237 -0.34 -8.38 -22.88
C HIS A 237 -1.52 -7.74 -23.63
N ARG A 238 -1.37 -7.44 -24.92
CA ARG A 238 -2.36 -6.70 -25.76
C ARG A 238 -3.68 -7.38 -26.03
N ALA A 239 -3.90 -8.60 -25.60
CA ALA A 239 -5.12 -9.37 -25.94
C ALA A 239 -6.36 -8.95 -25.15
N THR A 240 -6.27 -7.96 -24.25
CA THR A 240 -7.32 -7.62 -23.31
C THR A 240 -8.05 -6.33 -23.64
N GLN A 241 -9.35 -6.34 -23.37
CA GLN A 241 -10.26 -5.24 -23.64
C GLN A 241 -9.96 -4.02 -22.72
N PRO A 242 -10.22 -2.76 -23.18
CA PRO A 242 -10.11 -1.58 -22.35
C PRO A 242 -10.97 -1.72 -21.07
N GLY A 243 -10.43 -1.33 -19.92
CA GLY A 243 -11.13 -1.36 -18.63
C GLY A 243 -10.89 -2.63 -17.78
N GLN A 244 -10.13 -3.61 -18.28
CA GLN A 244 -9.79 -4.81 -17.53
C GLN A 244 -8.47 -4.72 -16.74
N TRP A 245 -7.73 -3.64 -16.91
CA TRP A 245 -6.44 -3.40 -16.24
C TRP A 245 -6.57 -2.36 -15.15
N PHE A 246 -5.92 -2.64 -14.03
CA PHE A 246 -5.91 -1.78 -12.85
C PHE A 246 -4.50 -1.49 -12.40
N VAL A 247 -4.36 -0.37 -11.70
CA VAL A 247 -3.07 0.03 -11.13
C VAL A 247 -2.78 -0.80 -9.90
N THR A 248 -1.54 -1.31 -9.81
CA THR A 248 -0.98 -1.86 -8.58
C THR A 248 0.24 -1.08 -8.16
N LYS A 249 0.50 -1.04 -6.85
CA LYS A 249 1.53 -0.25 -6.19
C LYS A 249 2.37 -1.11 -5.26
N GLY A 250 3.53 -0.58 -4.83
CA GLY A 250 4.35 -1.12 -3.75
C GLY A 250 5.52 -2.00 -4.17
N GLY A 251 5.45 -2.66 -5.32
CA GLY A 251 6.45 -3.66 -5.70
C GLY A 251 6.29 -4.95 -4.89
N SER A 252 7.22 -5.88 -5.02
CA SER A 252 7.13 -7.16 -4.32
C SER A 252 8.49 -7.80 -4.03
N TRP A 253 8.44 -8.90 -3.27
CA TRP A 253 9.61 -9.74 -2.98
C TRP A 253 10.29 -10.31 -4.24
N PHE A 254 9.58 -10.34 -5.38
CA PHE A 254 10.08 -10.93 -6.63
C PHE A 254 10.82 -9.90 -7.51
N GLU A 255 10.41 -8.64 -7.48
CA GLU A 255 10.97 -7.61 -8.34
C GLU A 255 12.15 -6.87 -7.70
N SER A 256 12.86 -6.14 -8.57
CA SER A 256 13.94 -5.27 -8.13
C SER A 256 13.43 -4.12 -7.26
N VAL A 257 14.29 -3.57 -6.42
CA VAL A 257 14.01 -2.36 -5.62
C VAL A 257 13.43 -1.21 -6.45
N TRP A 258 13.78 -1.13 -7.73
CA TRP A 258 13.28 -0.09 -8.61
C TRP A 258 11.75 -0.11 -8.75
N GLN A 259 11.16 -1.29 -8.73
CA GLN A 259 9.70 -1.47 -8.80
C GLN A 259 9.00 -1.19 -7.46
N SER A 260 9.75 -1.06 -6.37
CA SER A 260 9.18 -0.80 -5.03
C SER A 260 9.21 0.68 -4.64
N ARG A 261 9.55 1.61 -5.55
CA ARG A 261 9.48 3.06 -5.30
C ARG A 261 8.03 3.51 -5.07
N SER A 262 7.83 4.57 -4.27
CA SER A 262 6.48 5.11 -4.01
C SER A 262 5.72 5.43 -5.29
N ALA A 263 6.40 5.98 -6.32
CA ALA A 263 5.79 6.34 -7.59
C ALA A 263 5.68 5.16 -8.58
N ALA A 264 6.33 4.03 -8.32
CA ALA A 264 6.25 2.85 -9.19
C ALA A 264 4.82 2.34 -9.28
N ARG A 265 4.42 1.92 -10.47
CA ARG A 265 3.10 1.39 -10.77
C ARG A 265 3.20 0.29 -11.81
N LYS A 266 2.30 -0.68 -11.74
CA LYS A 266 2.26 -1.82 -12.66
C LYS A 266 0.82 -2.13 -13.04
N PRO A 267 0.51 -2.41 -14.33
CA PRO A 267 -0.81 -2.89 -14.71
C PRO A 267 -1.01 -4.35 -14.31
N ARG A 268 -2.18 -4.67 -13.75
CA ARG A 268 -2.63 -6.03 -13.47
C ARG A 268 -4.07 -6.20 -13.95
N MET A 269 -4.40 -7.39 -14.43
CA MET A 269 -5.77 -7.70 -14.84
C MET A 269 -6.67 -7.84 -13.60
N TRP A 270 -7.95 -7.58 -13.78
CA TRP A 270 -8.92 -7.65 -12.67
C TRP A 270 -9.08 -9.06 -12.09
N ASP A 271 -8.85 -10.10 -12.90
CA ASP A 271 -8.94 -11.53 -12.56
C ASP A 271 -7.56 -12.21 -12.41
N GLU A 272 -6.48 -11.43 -12.43
CA GLU A 272 -5.12 -11.96 -12.31
C GLU A 272 -4.87 -12.49 -10.89
N LEU A 273 -4.31 -13.71 -10.85
CA LEU A 273 -3.86 -14.37 -9.63
C LEU A 273 -2.34 -14.47 -9.68
N ASP A 274 -1.65 -13.99 -8.64
CA ASP A 274 -0.19 -14.06 -8.58
C ASP A 274 0.27 -14.21 -7.12
N MET A 275 1.36 -14.97 -6.93
CA MET A 275 1.98 -15.19 -5.62
C MET A 275 2.68 -13.94 -5.04
N ASN A 276 2.74 -12.87 -5.80
CA ASN A 276 3.31 -11.59 -5.38
C ASN A 276 2.30 -10.43 -5.42
N LEU A 277 1.00 -10.74 -5.43
CA LEU A 277 -0.08 -9.80 -5.59
C LEU A 277 -1.15 -10.01 -4.51
N GLY A 278 -1.46 -8.96 -3.79
CA GLY A 278 -2.47 -8.90 -2.74
C GLY A 278 -3.15 -7.53 -2.73
N PHE A 279 -3.65 -7.10 -1.57
CA PHE A 279 -4.33 -5.81 -1.44
C PHE A 279 -4.34 -5.30 0.00
N ARG A 280 -4.63 -4.03 0.15
CA ARG A 280 -4.79 -3.32 1.42
C ARG A 280 -6.17 -2.67 1.47
N VAL A 281 -6.79 -2.63 2.64
CA VAL A 281 -8.10 -1.99 2.82
C VAL A 281 -7.96 -0.50 3.04
N LEU A 282 -8.90 0.29 2.50
CA LEU A 282 -9.14 1.66 2.92
C LEU A 282 -10.54 1.76 3.54
N ARG A 283 -10.63 2.39 4.71
CA ARG A 283 -11.89 2.72 5.40
C ARG A 283 -12.15 4.22 5.28
N GLU A 284 -13.29 4.59 4.71
CA GLU A 284 -13.70 5.99 4.64
C GLU A 284 -14.04 6.56 6.02
N ILE A 285 -13.54 7.76 6.31
CA ILE A 285 -13.91 8.53 7.50
C ILE A 285 -15.00 9.52 7.08
N VAL A 286 -16.16 9.36 7.68
CA VAL A 286 -17.38 10.16 7.38
C VAL A 286 -17.60 11.17 8.49
#